data_732c338d4520e0168eb39f8c44c8adcf
#
_entry.id   732c338d4520e0168eb39f8c44c8adcf
#
_cell.length_a   1.000
_cell.length_b   1.000
_cell.length_c   1.000
_cell.angle_alpha   90.00
_cell.angle_beta   90.00
_cell.angle_gamma   90.00
#
_symmetry.space_group_name_H-M   'P 1'
#
loop_
_entity.id
_entity.type
_entity.pdbx_description
1 polymer ?
#
loop_
_entity_poly.entity_id
_entity_poly.type
_entity_poly.pdbx_seq_one_letter_code
_entity_poly.pdbx_strand_id
1 'polypeptide(L)'
;MAGFFAEPELTSNTTLLVVHGGADDYTLAKFCKEHAERIKAPPGKVKIDIKEGWYHNWHAGKKPWRERMAMTLHDCPDFYVDNEGRFTNPTWVEWMVNKHKKYPSVEAFYETAQTDPRKAWKTAFKIMKKEKCISKGVTIGGDNADAYMPQFINFFKENL
;
A
#
# COMPACT_ATOMS: atom_id res chain seq x y z
N MET A 1 -1.72 1.13 5.00
CA MET A 1 -2.44 0.52 3.86
C MET A 1 -1.70 -0.75 3.54
N ALA A 2 -2.34 -1.83 3.72
CA ALA A 2 -1.81 -3.11 3.40
C ALA A 2 -1.50 -3.22 1.91
N GLY A 3 -0.35 -3.70 1.60
CA GLY A 3 0.02 -3.99 0.23
C GLY A 3 -0.75 -5.18 -0.29
N PHE A 4 -1.33 -5.05 -1.46
CA PHE A 4 -1.78 -6.19 -2.25
C PHE A 4 -0.54 -6.76 -2.93
N PHE A 5 -0.17 -7.98 -2.58
CA PHE A 5 1.03 -8.57 -3.16
C PHE A 5 0.69 -9.89 -3.84
N ALA A 6 0.17 -9.78 -5.05
CA ALA A 6 0.49 -10.80 -6.03
C ALA A 6 2.02 -10.83 -6.20
N GLU A 7 2.60 -11.93 -6.60
CA GLU A 7 4.01 -11.97 -7.01
C GLU A 7 4.11 -11.44 -8.44
N PRO A 8 4.32 -10.13 -8.67
CA PRO A 8 4.38 -9.58 -10.01
C PRO A 8 5.68 -10.04 -10.67
N GLU A 9 5.58 -10.28 -11.96
CA GLU A 9 6.72 -10.62 -12.80
C GLU A 9 6.93 -9.55 -13.85
N LEU A 10 8.15 -9.05 -13.97
CA LEU A 10 8.53 -8.15 -15.06
C LEU A 10 9.07 -8.96 -16.24
N THR A 11 8.62 -8.60 -17.44
CA THR A 11 9.22 -9.10 -18.66
C THR A 11 10.67 -8.65 -18.80
N SER A 12 11.47 -9.39 -19.55
CA SER A 12 12.91 -9.11 -19.73
C SER A 12 13.23 -7.70 -20.23
N ASN A 13 12.30 -7.07 -20.97
CA ASN A 13 12.50 -5.76 -21.56
C ASN A 13 11.99 -4.59 -20.72
N THR A 14 11.32 -4.88 -19.60
CA THR A 14 10.75 -3.84 -18.74
C THR A 14 11.73 -3.49 -17.62
N THR A 15 11.95 -2.18 -17.40
CA THR A 15 12.62 -1.67 -16.22
C THR A 15 11.62 -0.87 -15.39
N LEU A 16 11.53 -1.17 -14.10
CA LEU A 16 10.64 -0.48 -13.16
C LEU A 16 11.44 0.49 -12.28
N LEU A 17 10.97 1.72 -12.19
CA LEU A 17 11.45 2.69 -11.20
C LEU A 17 10.30 3.00 -10.23
N VAL A 18 10.51 2.71 -8.97
CA VAL A 18 9.61 3.06 -7.87
C VAL A 18 10.20 4.27 -7.14
N VAL A 19 9.47 5.39 -7.15
CA VAL A 19 9.86 6.60 -6.42
C VAL A 19 8.87 6.82 -5.30
N HIS A 20 9.37 6.97 -4.08
CA HIS A 20 8.50 7.11 -2.92
C HIS A 20 9.07 8.10 -1.90
N GLY A 21 8.19 8.82 -1.20
CA GLY A 21 8.57 9.70 -0.11
C GLY A 21 8.93 8.91 1.16
N GLY A 22 10.11 9.14 1.70
CA GLY A 22 10.56 8.48 2.93
C GLY A 22 9.81 8.95 4.18
N ALA A 23 9.26 10.17 4.15
CA ALA A 23 8.43 10.75 5.21
C ALA A 23 6.92 10.59 4.96
N ASP A 24 6.52 9.75 3.99
CA ASP A 24 5.11 9.47 3.69
C ASP A 24 4.46 8.72 4.86
N ASP A 25 3.63 9.42 5.61
CA ASP A 25 2.86 8.91 6.74
C ASP A 25 1.45 8.47 6.35
N TYR A 26 1.13 8.46 5.04
CA TYR A 26 -0.10 7.92 4.49
C TYR A 26 0.11 6.52 3.87
N THR A 27 1.16 6.37 3.08
CA THR A 27 1.60 5.09 2.52
C THR A 27 3.06 4.88 2.92
N LEU A 28 3.33 3.97 3.85
CA LEU A 28 4.67 3.81 4.40
C LEU A 28 5.64 3.25 3.34
N ALA A 29 6.82 3.84 3.26
CA ALA A 29 7.88 3.44 2.32
C ALA A 29 8.31 1.97 2.47
N LYS A 30 8.17 1.37 3.69
CA LYS A 30 8.46 -0.04 3.93
C LYS A 30 7.70 -0.96 2.98
N PHE A 31 6.41 -0.68 2.71
CA PHE A 31 5.60 -1.51 1.82
C PHE A 31 6.03 -1.42 0.35
N CYS A 32 6.49 -0.25 -0.09
CA CYS A 32 7.06 -0.11 -1.43
C CYS A 32 8.35 -0.91 -1.58
N LYS A 33 9.20 -0.92 -0.55
CA LYS A 33 10.43 -1.72 -0.53
C LYS A 33 10.11 -3.21 -0.58
N GLU A 34 9.29 -3.69 0.35
CA GLU A 34 8.86 -5.09 0.41
C GLU A 34 8.20 -5.56 -0.89
N HIS A 35 7.38 -4.69 -1.51
CA HIS A 35 6.77 -5.02 -2.80
C HIS A 35 7.82 -5.17 -3.90
N ALA A 36 8.73 -4.21 -4.00
CA ALA A 36 9.76 -4.24 -5.04
C ALA A 36 10.72 -5.45 -4.88
N GLU A 37 11.01 -5.87 -3.66
CA GLU A 37 11.80 -7.06 -3.36
C GLU A 37 11.13 -8.38 -3.80
N ARG A 38 9.80 -8.39 -3.87
CA ARG A 38 9.01 -9.56 -4.31
C ARG A 38 8.82 -9.64 -5.83
N ILE A 39 9.11 -8.54 -6.54
CA ILE A 39 8.95 -8.53 -8.00
C ILE A 39 9.98 -9.49 -8.62
N LYS A 40 9.51 -10.51 -9.29
CA LYS A 40 10.36 -11.39 -10.09
C LYS A 40 10.81 -10.64 -11.32
N ALA A 41 12.08 -10.33 -11.39
CA ALA A 41 12.69 -9.56 -12.48
C ALA A 41 14.14 -9.98 -12.71
N PRO A 42 14.67 -9.79 -13.92
CA PRO A 42 16.11 -9.89 -14.16
C PRO A 42 16.88 -8.91 -13.27
N PRO A 43 18.13 -9.21 -12.91
CA PRO A 43 18.95 -8.34 -12.09
C PRO A 43 19.01 -6.89 -12.63
N GLY A 44 18.85 -5.90 -11.73
CA GLY A 44 18.91 -4.48 -12.06
C GLY A 44 17.66 -3.90 -12.77
N LYS A 45 16.64 -4.71 -13.00
CA LYS A 45 15.39 -4.25 -13.65
C LYS A 45 14.41 -3.59 -12.70
N VAL A 46 14.57 -3.73 -11.39
CA VAL A 46 13.78 -3.02 -10.39
C VAL A 46 14.67 -2.04 -9.66
N LYS A 47 14.35 -0.76 -9.76
CA LYS A 47 15.06 0.34 -9.08
C LYS A 47 14.09 0.97 -8.08
N ILE A 48 14.55 1.19 -6.85
CA ILE A 48 13.78 1.86 -5.80
C ILE A 48 14.52 3.11 -5.38
N ASP A 49 13.83 4.23 -5.37
CA ASP A 49 14.34 5.52 -4.94
C ASP A 49 13.44 6.10 -3.84
N ILE A 50 13.87 5.97 -2.59
CA ILE A 50 13.17 6.51 -1.44
C ILE A 50 13.79 7.85 -1.07
N LYS A 51 13.02 8.92 -1.25
CA LYS A 51 13.47 10.29 -1.01
C LYS A 51 13.20 10.68 0.44
N GLU A 52 14.25 10.85 1.22
CA GLU A 52 14.14 11.29 2.60
C GLU A 52 13.46 12.65 2.71
N GLY A 53 12.59 12.81 3.72
CA GLY A 53 11.86 14.06 3.95
C GLY A 53 10.71 14.36 2.99
N TRP A 54 10.47 13.54 1.96
CA TRP A 54 9.35 13.73 1.06
C TRP A 54 8.10 13.02 1.57
N TYR A 55 6.97 13.72 1.50
CA TYR A 55 5.67 13.24 1.99
C TYR A 55 4.81 12.64 0.88
N HIS A 56 3.62 12.20 1.23
CA HIS A 56 2.63 11.75 0.26
C HIS A 56 2.29 12.85 -0.74
N ASN A 57 2.16 12.52 -2.02
CA ASN A 57 1.97 13.51 -3.10
C ASN A 57 3.06 14.60 -3.16
N TRP A 58 4.29 14.24 -2.92
CA TRP A 58 5.47 15.10 -2.95
C TRP A 58 5.62 15.96 -4.21
N HIS A 59 4.93 15.61 -5.29
CA HIS A 59 4.93 16.26 -6.60
C HIS A 59 3.74 17.23 -6.80
N ALA A 60 2.95 17.50 -5.78
CA ALA A 60 1.71 18.28 -5.91
C ALA A 60 1.93 19.79 -6.12
N GLY A 61 3.17 20.29 -6.15
CA GLY A 61 3.51 21.69 -6.34
C GLY A 61 3.03 22.60 -5.19
N LYS A 62 2.89 22.05 -3.99
CA LYS A 62 2.41 22.75 -2.80
C LYS A 62 3.26 22.42 -1.60
N LYS A 63 3.46 23.38 -0.70
CA LYS A 63 4.09 23.12 0.59
C LYS A 63 3.34 22.00 1.32
N PRO A 64 4.03 21.12 2.06
CA PRO A 64 3.38 20.09 2.85
C PRO A 64 2.34 20.66 3.82
N TRP A 65 1.20 19.99 3.93
CA TRP A 65 0.13 20.35 4.88
C TRP A 65 -0.41 19.12 5.60
N ARG A 66 -1.01 19.31 6.75
CA ARG A 66 -1.65 18.24 7.52
C ARG A 66 -3.10 18.05 7.07
N GLU A 67 -3.37 16.95 6.37
CA GLU A 67 -4.74 16.56 6.02
C GLU A 67 -5.39 15.80 7.20
N ARG A 68 -6.20 16.54 7.97
CA ARG A 68 -6.76 16.05 9.24
C ARG A 68 -7.84 14.99 9.07
N MET A 69 -8.52 14.96 7.92
CA MET A 69 -9.62 14.04 7.66
C MET A 69 -9.16 12.72 7.01
N ALA A 70 -7.95 12.68 6.48
CA ALA A 70 -7.38 11.46 5.94
C ALA A 70 -7.23 10.40 7.06
N MET A 71 -7.59 9.17 6.74
CA MET A 71 -7.51 8.05 7.66
C MET A 71 -6.39 7.12 7.23
N THR A 72 -5.62 6.64 8.20
CA THR A 72 -4.61 5.61 7.99
C THR A 72 -4.95 4.34 8.76
N LEU A 73 -4.39 3.23 8.30
CA LEU A 73 -4.52 1.91 8.91
C LEU A 73 -3.18 1.42 9.46
N HIS A 74 -2.27 2.34 9.78
CA HIS A 74 -0.90 2.00 10.18
C HIS A 74 -0.85 1.19 11.48
N ASP A 75 -1.79 1.45 12.38
CA ASP A 75 -1.89 0.75 13.66
C ASP A 75 -2.70 -0.56 13.55
N CYS A 76 -3.27 -0.84 12.35
CA CYS A 76 -3.89 -2.11 12.07
C CYS A 76 -2.83 -3.14 11.66
N PRO A 77 -3.08 -4.42 11.91
CA PRO A 77 -2.22 -5.48 11.39
C PRO A 77 -2.06 -5.36 9.87
N ASP A 78 -0.86 -5.54 9.40
CA ASP A 78 -0.62 -5.67 7.96
C ASP A 78 -1.43 -6.86 7.43
N PHE A 79 -2.00 -6.73 6.26
CA PHE A 79 -2.65 -7.85 5.60
C PHE A 79 -1.99 -8.12 4.25
N TYR A 80 -1.67 -9.37 4.06
CA TYR A 80 -1.11 -9.89 2.84
C TYR A 80 -2.17 -10.75 2.15
N VAL A 81 -2.22 -10.67 0.84
CA VAL A 81 -3.14 -11.48 0.03
C VAL A 81 -2.35 -12.28 -0.99
N ASP A 82 -2.81 -13.48 -1.28
CA ASP A 82 -2.32 -14.31 -2.38
C ASP A 82 -2.88 -13.85 -3.74
N ASN A 83 -2.55 -14.58 -4.78
CA ASN A 83 -3.01 -14.28 -6.14
C ASN A 83 -4.52 -14.44 -6.32
N GLU A 84 -5.18 -15.20 -5.46
CA GLU A 84 -6.63 -15.38 -5.41
C GLU A 84 -7.34 -14.32 -4.55
N GLY A 85 -6.57 -13.38 -3.96
CA GLY A 85 -7.10 -12.33 -3.09
C GLY A 85 -7.44 -12.78 -1.68
N ARG A 86 -6.91 -13.91 -1.22
CA ARG A 86 -7.12 -14.45 0.13
C ARG A 86 -6.04 -13.95 1.08
N PHE A 87 -6.42 -13.67 2.31
CA PHE A 87 -5.47 -13.28 3.33
C PHE A 87 -4.52 -14.43 3.66
N THR A 88 -3.22 -14.17 3.56
CA THR A 88 -2.18 -15.14 3.92
C THR A 88 -1.77 -15.06 5.38
N ASN A 89 -2.11 -13.95 6.06
CA ASN A 89 -1.93 -13.83 7.50
C ASN A 89 -3.27 -14.02 8.23
N PRO A 90 -3.31 -14.82 9.30
CA PRO A 90 -4.57 -15.23 9.95
C PRO A 90 -5.28 -14.10 10.70
N THR A 91 -4.59 -13.03 11.12
CA THR A 91 -5.09 -12.01 12.04
C THR A 91 -6.44 -11.39 11.59
N TRP A 92 -6.57 -11.05 10.32
CA TRP A 92 -7.80 -10.44 9.80
C TRP A 92 -8.97 -11.42 9.77
N VAL A 93 -8.70 -12.65 9.35
CA VAL A 93 -9.68 -13.73 9.34
C VAL A 93 -10.11 -14.05 10.76
N GLU A 94 -9.16 -14.16 11.68
CA GLU A 94 -9.44 -14.38 13.11
C GLU A 94 -10.29 -13.26 13.69
N TRP A 95 -10.03 -12.01 13.35
CA TRP A 95 -10.87 -10.90 13.81
C TRP A 95 -12.30 -11.01 13.29
N MET A 96 -12.48 -11.33 12.01
CA MET A 96 -13.80 -11.37 11.39
C MET A 96 -14.62 -12.57 11.82
N VAL A 97 -13.99 -13.74 11.94
CA VAL A 97 -14.66 -15.01 12.21
C VAL A 97 -14.66 -15.32 13.71
N ASN A 98 -13.48 -15.37 14.32
CA ASN A 98 -13.34 -15.89 15.68
C ASN A 98 -13.60 -14.84 16.77
N LYS A 99 -12.97 -13.65 16.68
CA LYS A 99 -13.08 -12.63 17.72
C LYS A 99 -14.41 -11.87 17.64
N HIS A 100 -14.76 -11.39 16.47
CA HIS A 100 -15.95 -10.55 16.27
C HIS A 100 -17.18 -11.32 15.78
N LYS A 101 -17.03 -12.56 15.39
CA LYS A 101 -18.10 -13.46 14.94
C LYS A 101 -19.02 -12.80 13.91
N LYS A 102 -18.42 -12.09 12.94
CA LYS A 102 -19.18 -11.41 11.87
C LYS A 102 -19.51 -12.31 10.71
N TYR A 103 -18.79 -13.39 10.61
CA TYR A 103 -19.01 -14.45 9.64
C TYR A 103 -18.97 -15.80 10.36
N PRO A 104 -19.79 -16.77 9.95
CA PRO A 104 -19.82 -18.10 10.58
C PRO A 104 -18.56 -18.91 10.28
N SER A 105 -17.90 -18.66 9.17
CA SER A 105 -16.66 -19.32 8.77
C SER A 105 -15.80 -18.43 7.88
N VAL A 106 -14.60 -18.89 7.59
CA VAL A 106 -13.64 -18.24 6.67
C VAL A 106 -14.20 -18.20 5.25
N GLU A 107 -14.79 -19.30 4.81
CA GLU A 107 -15.41 -19.45 3.48
C GLU A 107 -16.55 -18.45 3.30
N ALA A 108 -17.41 -18.30 4.29
CA ALA A 108 -18.53 -17.35 4.26
C ALA A 108 -18.04 -15.88 4.18
N PHE A 109 -16.89 -15.59 4.77
CA PHE A 109 -16.24 -14.28 4.59
C PHE A 109 -15.78 -14.07 3.14
N TYR A 110 -15.06 -15.04 2.56
CA TYR A 110 -14.58 -14.92 1.18
C TYR A 110 -15.71 -14.91 0.16
N GLU A 111 -16.73 -15.71 0.35
CA GLU A 111 -17.94 -15.67 -0.47
C GLU A 111 -18.58 -14.27 -0.44
N THR A 112 -18.70 -13.67 0.75
CA THR A 112 -19.22 -12.30 0.86
C THR A 112 -18.27 -11.29 0.19
N ALA A 113 -16.94 -11.46 0.31
CA ALA A 113 -15.98 -10.57 -0.32
C ALA A 113 -16.05 -10.61 -1.85
N GLN A 114 -16.39 -11.76 -2.42
CA GLN A 114 -16.58 -11.94 -3.86
C GLN A 114 -17.93 -11.44 -4.36
N THR A 115 -19.01 -11.75 -3.62
CA THR A 115 -20.38 -11.45 -4.06
C THR A 115 -20.87 -10.05 -3.65
N ASP A 116 -20.43 -9.56 -2.50
CA ASP A 116 -20.73 -8.21 -1.98
C ASP A 116 -19.49 -7.59 -1.31
N PRO A 117 -18.50 -7.14 -2.11
CA PRO A 117 -17.28 -6.55 -1.57
C PRO A 117 -17.52 -5.31 -0.71
N ARG A 118 -18.61 -4.58 -1.00
CA ARG A 118 -18.98 -3.40 -0.20
C ARG A 118 -19.42 -3.77 1.21
N LYS A 119 -20.16 -4.86 1.37
CA LYS A 119 -20.55 -5.39 2.68
C LYS A 119 -19.36 -5.92 3.46
N ALA A 120 -18.49 -6.68 2.79
CA ALA A 120 -17.26 -7.18 3.39
C ALA A 120 -16.38 -6.03 3.89
N TRP A 121 -16.16 -5.00 3.07
CA TRP A 121 -15.41 -3.80 3.44
C TRP A 121 -16.03 -3.05 4.62
N LYS A 122 -17.33 -2.80 4.59
CA LYS A 122 -18.03 -2.12 5.71
C LYS A 122 -17.88 -2.89 7.02
N THR A 123 -17.88 -4.22 6.95
CA THR A 123 -17.71 -5.07 8.13
C THR A 123 -16.30 -4.99 8.65
N ALA A 124 -15.28 -5.12 7.78
CA ALA A 124 -13.89 -4.96 8.14
C ALA A 124 -13.62 -3.59 8.78
N PHE A 125 -14.15 -2.52 8.19
CA PHE A 125 -13.97 -1.15 8.70
C PHE A 125 -14.59 -0.94 10.10
N LYS A 126 -15.74 -1.57 10.38
CA LYS A 126 -16.34 -1.55 11.72
C LYS A 126 -15.46 -2.27 12.75
N ILE A 127 -14.82 -3.37 12.34
CA ILE A 127 -13.89 -4.12 13.18
C ILE A 127 -12.64 -3.27 13.47
N MET A 128 -12.02 -2.68 12.45
CA MET A 128 -10.87 -1.79 12.60
C MET A 128 -11.14 -0.65 13.58
N LYS A 129 -12.34 -0.06 13.52
CA LYS A 129 -12.76 0.96 14.49
C LYS A 129 -12.85 0.43 15.91
N LYS A 130 -13.40 -0.79 16.10
CA LYS A 130 -13.47 -1.43 17.42
C LYS A 130 -12.08 -1.76 17.99
N GLU A 131 -11.19 -2.20 17.12
CA GLU A 131 -9.79 -2.48 17.49
C GLU A 131 -8.95 -1.21 17.67
N LYS A 132 -9.54 -0.03 17.41
CA LYS A 132 -8.89 1.29 17.56
C LYS A 132 -7.59 1.42 16.74
N CYS A 133 -7.49 0.72 15.61
CA CYS A 133 -6.31 0.72 14.77
C CYS A 133 -6.38 1.71 13.59
N ILE A 134 -7.45 2.53 13.53
CA ILE A 134 -7.57 3.61 12.54
C ILE A 134 -7.07 4.90 13.15
N SER A 135 -6.03 5.47 12.57
CA SER A 135 -5.50 6.78 12.90
C SER A 135 -6.00 7.85 11.92
N LYS A 136 -5.97 9.12 12.33
CA LYS A 136 -6.37 10.26 11.52
C LYS A 136 -5.24 11.26 11.36
N GLY A 137 -5.28 11.91 10.22
CA GLY A 137 -4.35 12.95 9.85
C GLY A 137 -3.06 12.38 9.28
N VAL A 138 -2.70 12.91 8.11
CA VAL A 138 -1.47 12.61 7.39
C VAL A 138 -0.85 13.88 6.85
N THR A 139 0.44 13.87 6.59
CA THR A 139 1.12 14.97 5.94
C THR A 139 1.18 14.68 4.45
N ILE A 140 0.62 15.57 3.64
CA ILE A 140 0.60 15.42 2.18
C ILE A 140 1.13 16.67 1.50
N GLY A 141 1.52 16.54 0.25
CA GLY A 141 2.06 17.62 -0.55
C GLY A 141 3.59 17.68 -0.52
N GLY A 142 4.10 18.49 -1.38
CA GLY A 142 5.51 18.76 -1.59
C GLY A 142 5.70 19.52 -2.90
N ASP A 143 6.82 20.16 -3.03
CA ASP A 143 7.22 20.94 -4.21
C ASP A 143 8.56 20.37 -4.73
N ASN A 144 8.57 19.06 -4.98
CA ASN A 144 9.80 18.34 -5.33
C ASN A 144 9.77 17.81 -6.77
N ALA A 145 8.74 18.13 -7.56
CA ALA A 145 8.62 17.62 -8.92
C ALA A 145 9.82 18.07 -9.79
N ASP A 146 10.14 19.36 -9.78
CA ASP A 146 11.25 19.92 -10.57
C ASP A 146 12.60 19.37 -10.13
N ALA A 147 12.80 19.16 -8.83
CA ALA A 147 14.02 18.56 -8.30
C ALA A 147 14.22 17.11 -8.75
N TYR A 148 13.14 16.38 -9.01
CA TYR A 148 13.21 14.99 -9.45
C TYR A 148 13.17 14.82 -10.97
N MET A 149 12.68 15.79 -11.72
CA MET A 149 12.49 15.69 -13.17
C MET A 149 13.75 15.28 -13.95
N PRO A 150 14.95 15.81 -13.65
CA PRO A 150 16.18 15.38 -14.36
C PRO A 150 16.47 13.89 -14.19
N GLN A 151 16.24 13.32 -12.99
CA GLN A 151 16.47 11.91 -12.71
C GLN A 151 15.45 11.04 -13.45
N PHE A 152 14.20 11.50 -13.54
CA PHE A 152 13.15 10.83 -14.28
C PHE A 152 13.44 10.79 -15.78
N ILE A 153 13.86 11.92 -16.36
CA ILE A 153 14.25 12.01 -17.77
C ILE A 153 15.45 11.08 -18.06
N ASN A 154 16.45 11.06 -17.19
CA ASN A 154 17.62 10.19 -17.35
C ASN A 154 17.23 8.71 -17.30
N PHE A 155 16.33 8.34 -16.37
CA PHE A 155 15.83 6.97 -16.32
C PHE A 155 15.25 6.51 -17.66
N PHE A 156 14.42 7.33 -18.30
CA PHE A 156 13.84 6.98 -19.60
C PHE A 156 14.89 6.93 -20.70
N LYS A 157 15.85 7.87 -20.75
CA LYS A 157 16.94 7.84 -21.74
C LYS A 157 17.82 6.59 -21.65
N GLU A 158 17.99 6.06 -20.45
CA GLU A 158 18.81 4.88 -20.20
C GLU A 158 18.07 3.56 -20.47
N ASN A 159 16.73 3.55 -20.50
CA ASN A 159 15.92 2.34 -20.53
C ASN A 159 14.93 2.25 -21.70
N LEU A 160 14.93 3.22 -22.62
CA LEU A 160 14.26 3.21 -23.91
C LEU A 160 15.26 2.99 -25.04
#